data_464c41fab83756ea93086dda262ef994
#
_entry.id   464c41fab83756ea93086dda262ef994
#
_cell.length_a   1.000
_cell.length_b   1.000
_cell.length_c   1.000
_cell.angle_alpha   90.00
_cell.angle_beta   90.00
_cell.angle_gamma   90.00
#
_symmetry.space_group_name_H-M   'P 1'
#
loop_
_entity.id
_entity.type
_entity.pdbx_description
1 polymer ?
#
loop_
_entity_poly.entity_id
_entity_poly.type
_entity_poly.pdbx_seq_one_letter_code
_entity_poly.pdbx_strand_id
1 'polypeptide(L)'
;MSGRKPQHIERANLTKFSDLNLDTKVLKAVAETGYDTPTPIQAGAIVPALEGRDVLGIAQTGTGKTAAFMLPMITLLGRGRARARMPRSLVLAPTRELAAPAAANFDAYATHTKLSHALPNACTTCTYQEQLTAHALHGP
;
A
#
# COMPACT_ATOMS: atom_id res chain seq x y z
N MET A 1 -3.45 30.43 15.39
CA MET A 1 -3.83 29.51 14.30
C MET A 1 -2.85 29.72 13.16
N SER A 2 -1.78 28.92 13.11
CA SER A 2 -0.75 29.04 12.08
C SER A 2 -1.12 28.09 10.94
N GLY A 3 -1.71 28.66 9.89
CA GLY A 3 -2.00 27.93 8.66
C GLY A 3 -0.71 27.58 7.92
N ARG A 4 -0.27 26.34 8.05
CA ARG A 4 0.83 25.82 7.26
C ARG A 4 0.35 25.69 5.81
N LYS A 5 0.80 26.59 4.92
CA LYS A 5 0.54 26.53 3.47
C LYS A 5 0.97 25.16 2.95
N PRO A 6 0.20 24.54 2.01
CA PRO A 6 0.65 23.35 1.33
C PRO A 6 1.94 23.70 0.58
N GLN A 7 3.04 23.07 0.99
CA GLN A 7 4.29 23.20 0.24
C GLN A 7 4.09 22.48 -1.10
N HIS A 8 4.17 23.23 -2.16
CA HIS A 8 4.39 22.71 -3.50
C HIS A 8 5.68 21.89 -3.42
N ILE A 9 5.57 20.57 -3.48
CA ILE A 9 6.73 19.69 -3.57
C ILE A 9 7.37 20.01 -4.91
N GLU A 10 8.47 20.77 -4.88
CA GLU A 10 9.34 20.88 -6.04
C GLU A 10 9.63 19.46 -6.52
N ARG A 11 9.29 19.20 -7.78
CA ARG A 11 9.53 17.93 -8.45
C ARG A 11 11.05 17.72 -8.52
N ALA A 12 11.62 17.18 -7.45
CA ALA A 12 12.89 16.50 -7.58
C ALA A 12 12.69 15.47 -8.71
N ASN A 13 13.62 15.41 -9.65
CA ASN A 13 13.65 14.44 -10.74
C ASN A 13 13.87 13.03 -10.16
N LEU A 14 12.88 12.52 -9.44
CA LEU A 14 12.84 11.14 -8.96
C LEU A 14 12.53 10.28 -10.19
N THR A 15 13.58 9.78 -10.80
CA THR A 15 13.51 9.10 -12.10
C THR A 15 13.27 7.59 -11.93
N LYS A 16 13.50 7.04 -10.74
CA LYS A 16 13.40 5.59 -10.49
C LYS A 16 12.75 5.28 -9.12
N PHE A 17 12.14 4.10 -9.01
CA PHE A 17 11.61 3.61 -7.73
C PHE A 17 12.68 3.45 -6.65
N SER A 18 13.95 3.18 -7.02
CA SER A 18 15.09 3.12 -6.11
C SER A 18 15.30 4.40 -5.29
N ASP A 19 14.89 5.55 -5.84
CA ASP A 19 15.09 6.86 -5.25
C ASP A 19 14.01 7.22 -4.20
N LEU A 20 12.97 6.36 -4.07
CA LEU A 20 11.79 6.61 -3.24
C LEU A 20 11.89 6.04 -1.81
N ASN A 21 13.06 5.58 -1.37
CA ASN A 21 13.29 5.01 -0.03
C ASN A 21 12.39 3.80 0.33
N LEU A 22 11.94 3.03 -0.67
CA LEU A 22 11.21 1.79 -0.48
C LEU A 22 12.11 0.68 0.06
N ASP A 23 11.51 -0.31 0.73
CA ASP A 23 12.25 -1.51 1.16
C ASP A 23 12.76 -2.30 -0.05
N THR A 24 13.93 -2.92 0.08
CA THR A 24 14.58 -3.70 -0.99
C THR A 24 13.72 -4.84 -1.52
N LYS A 25 12.92 -5.47 -0.66
CA LYS A 25 11.98 -6.54 -1.05
C LYS A 25 10.85 -6.00 -1.90
N VAL A 26 10.35 -4.81 -1.56
CA VAL A 26 9.31 -4.13 -2.34
C VAL A 26 9.86 -3.66 -3.68
N LEU A 27 11.07 -3.11 -3.71
CA LEU A 27 11.74 -2.73 -4.95
C LEU A 27 11.92 -3.92 -5.89
N LYS A 28 12.32 -5.09 -5.35
CA LYS A 28 12.43 -6.31 -6.14
C LYS A 28 11.09 -6.73 -6.73
N ALA A 29 10.03 -6.74 -5.94
CA ALA A 29 8.68 -7.08 -6.41
C ALA A 29 8.19 -6.10 -7.50
N VAL A 30 8.45 -4.79 -7.35
CA VAL A 30 8.11 -3.77 -8.36
C VAL A 30 8.86 -4.02 -9.66
N ALA A 31 10.16 -4.34 -9.61
CA ALA A 31 10.94 -4.66 -10.80
C ALA A 31 10.41 -5.90 -11.53
N GLU A 32 9.97 -6.93 -10.80
CA GLU A 32 9.35 -8.14 -11.36
C GLU A 32 8.01 -7.86 -12.06
N THR A 33 7.30 -6.80 -11.66
CA THR A 33 6.08 -6.35 -12.37
C THR A 33 6.36 -5.52 -13.63
N GLY A 34 7.62 -5.23 -13.92
CA GLY A 34 8.04 -4.48 -15.11
C GLY A 34 7.91 -2.95 -14.98
N TYR A 35 7.74 -2.44 -13.76
CA TYR A 35 7.69 -1.00 -13.51
C TYR A 35 9.07 -0.46 -13.11
N ASP A 36 9.68 0.34 -14.00
CA ASP A 36 10.99 0.96 -13.73
C ASP A 36 10.87 2.41 -13.25
N THR A 37 9.90 3.14 -13.77
CA THR A 37 9.74 4.57 -13.52
C THR A 37 8.42 4.85 -12.80
N PRO A 38 8.45 5.57 -11.67
CA PRO A 38 7.24 5.94 -10.97
C PRO A 38 6.42 6.97 -11.75
N THR A 39 5.11 6.83 -11.70
CA THR A 39 4.19 7.86 -12.22
C THR A 39 4.23 9.12 -11.33
N PRO A 40 3.76 10.28 -11.82
CA PRO A 40 3.75 11.52 -11.03
C PRO A 40 3.02 11.39 -9.68
N ILE A 41 1.91 10.64 -9.64
CA ILE A 41 1.17 10.41 -8.38
C ILE A 41 1.98 9.52 -7.42
N GLN A 42 2.70 8.53 -7.92
CA GLN A 42 3.55 7.66 -7.12
C GLN A 42 4.75 8.44 -6.55
N ALA A 43 5.46 9.18 -7.39
CA ALA A 43 6.58 10.01 -6.96
C ALA A 43 6.17 11.05 -5.89
N GLY A 44 4.98 11.63 -6.04
CA GLY A 44 4.47 12.64 -5.10
C GLY A 44 3.92 12.07 -3.79
N ALA A 45 3.42 10.84 -3.78
CA ALA A 45 2.73 10.25 -2.62
C ALA A 45 3.62 9.35 -1.78
N ILE A 46 4.54 8.59 -2.38
CA ILE A 46 5.30 7.53 -1.68
C ILE A 46 6.19 8.13 -0.59
N VAL A 47 6.97 9.15 -0.88
CA VAL A 47 7.92 9.73 0.07
C VAL A 47 7.20 10.34 1.29
N PRO A 48 6.19 11.22 1.13
CA PRO A 48 5.44 11.73 2.28
C PRO A 48 4.77 10.63 3.12
N ALA A 49 4.25 9.58 2.47
CA ALA A 49 3.64 8.46 3.19
C ALA A 49 4.68 7.68 4.02
N LEU A 50 5.88 7.46 3.50
CA LEU A 50 7.00 6.84 4.24
C LEU A 50 7.47 7.67 5.43
N GLU A 51 7.33 9.00 5.35
CA GLU A 51 7.61 9.94 6.44
C GLU A 51 6.48 9.98 7.49
N GLY A 52 5.41 9.20 7.32
CA GLY A 52 4.28 9.15 8.24
C GLY A 52 3.35 10.36 8.14
N ARG A 53 3.36 11.06 7.03
CA ARG A 53 2.44 12.17 6.76
C ARG A 53 1.15 11.69 6.14
N ASP A 54 0.06 12.40 6.40
CA ASP A 54 -1.20 12.21 5.69
C ASP A 54 -1.06 12.66 4.24
N VAL A 55 -1.61 11.86 3.32
CA VAL A 55 -1.51 12.12 1.87
C VAL A 55 -2.90 12.09 1.26
N LEU A 56 -3.27 13.17 0.59
CA LEU A 56 -4.44 13.23 -0.28
C LEU A 56 -3.98 13.19 -1.74
N GLY A 57 -4.20 12.05 -2.39
CA GLY A 57 -3.82 11.82 -3.81
C GLY A 57 -5.03 11.85 -4.72
N ILE A 58 -5.10 12.86 -5.60
CA ILE A 58 -6.16 12.98 -6.62
C ILE A 58 -5.51 12.77 -7.98
N ALA A 59 -5.95 11.73 -8.69
CA ALA A 59 -5.45 11.40 -10.02
C ALA A 59 -6.51 10.61 -10.80
N GLN A 60 -6.41 10.63 -12.11
CA GLN A 60 -7.29 9.87 -13.00
C GLN A 60 -7.15 8.35 -12.81
N THR A 61 -8.11 7.59 -13.31
CA THR A 61 -8.06 6.13 -13.34
C THR A 61 -6.89 5.67 -14.22
N GLY A 62 -6.20 4.59 -13.82
CA GLY A 62 -5.07 4.06 -14.58
C GLY A 62 -3.72 4.77 -14.34
N THR A 63 -3.66 5.78 -13.47
CA THR A 63 -2.41 6.52 -13.18
C THR A 63 -1.51 5.87 -12.14
N GLY A 64 -1.85 4.67 -11.65
CA GLY A 64 -1.06 3.95 -10.65
C GLY A 64 -1.31 4.36 -9.20
N LYS A 65 -2.49 4.92 -8.88
CA LYS A 65 -2.88 5.28 -7.50
C LYS A 65 -2.74 4.11 -6.51
N THR A 66 -3.10 2.91 -6.93
CA THR A 66 -3.03 1.72 -6.08
C THR A 66 -1.60 1.47 -5.59
N ALA A 67 -0.62 1.48 -6.49
CA ALA A 67 0.78 1.34 -6.12
C ALA A 67 1.26 2.54 -5.27
N ALA A 68 0.77 3.75 -5.52
CA ALA A 68 1.16 4.94 -4.80
C ALA A 68 0.91 4.86 -3.28
N PHE A 69 -0.15 4.20 -2.84
CA PHE A 69 -0.40 3.97 -1.41
C PHE A 69 0.06 2.60 -0.92
N MET A 70 0.03 1.56 -1.75
CA MET A 70 0.41 0.21 -1.33
C MET A 70 1.90 0.04 -1.09
N LEU A 71 2.75 0.56 -1.96
CA LEU A 71 4.19 0.40 -1.83
C LEU A 71 4.74 0.97 -0.52
N PRO A 72 4.41 2.21 -0.11
CA PRO A 72 4.83 2.72 1.20
C PRO A 72 4.17 1.95 2.35
N MET A 73 2.91 1.54 2.24
CA MET A 73 2.22 0.74 3.25
C MET A 73 2.95 -0.59 3.50
N ILE A 74 3.26 -1.36 2.45
CA ILE A 74 3.98 -2.63 2.56
C ILE A 74 5.38 -2.41 3.15
N THR A 75 6.08 -1.35 2.74
CA THR A 75 7.40 -0.98 3.28
C THR A 75 7.32 -0.70 4.79
N LEU A 76 6.37 0.10 5.25
CA LEU A 76 6.20 0.41 6.68
C LEU A 76 5.79 -0.81 7.49
N LEU A 77 4.87 -1.63 6.96
CA LEU A 77 4.44 -2.87 7.60
C LEU A 77 5.58 -3.90 7.71
N GLY A 78 6.46 -3.95 6.70
CA GLY A 78 7.62 -4.84 6.69
C GLY A 78 8.67 -4.49 7.74
N ARG A 79 8.81 -3.22 8.10
CA ARG A 79 9.74 -2.74 9.14
C ARG A 79 9.25 -3.00 10.56
N GLY A 80 7.93 -3.13 10.75
CA GLY A 80 7.32 -3.30 12.06
C GLY A 80 7.23 -4.75 12.50
N ARG A 81 7.31 -5.01 13.83
CA ARG A 81 7.00 -6.32 14.39
C ARG A 81 5.49 -6.55 14.38
N ALA A 82 5.05 -7.68 13.82
CA ALA A 82 3.67 -8.11 13.95
C ALA A 82 3.38 -8.48 15.41
N ARG A 83 2.43 -7.79 16.05
CA ARG A 83 1.77 -8.31 17.24
C ARG A 83 0.73 -9.33 16.77
N ALA A 84 0.73 -10.50 17.38
CA ALA A 84 -0.11 -11.62 16.95
C ALA A 84 -1.59 -11.22 16.75
N ARG A 85 -2.14 -11.56 15.59
CA ARG A 85 -3.59 -11.57 15.28
C ARG A 85 -4.30 -10.22 15.24
N MET A 86 -3.59 -9.10 15.07
CA MET A 86 -4.23 -7.78 14.93
C MET A 86 -3.99 -7.20 13.54
N PRO A 87 -5.04 -6.68 12.87
CA PRO A 87 -4.86 -5.95 11.62
C PRO A 87 -4.03 -4.69 11.88
N ARG A 88 -3.04 -4.45 11.04
CA ARG A 88 -2.11 -3.31 11.18
C ARG A 88 -2.40 -2.20 10.18
N SER A 89 -3.16 -2.49 9.16
CA SER A 89 -3.58 -1.53 8.13
C SER A 89 -4.97 -1.90 7.62
N LEU A 90 -5.73 -0.89 7.24
CA LEU A 90 -7.06 -1.04 6.65
C LEU A 90 -7.12 -0.27 5.33
N VAL A 91 -7.54 -0.95 4.28
CA VAL A 91 -7.79 -0.35 2.97
C VAL A 91 -9.28 -0.43 2.68
N LEU A 92 -9.90 0.71 2.45
CA LEU A 92 -11.32 0.80 2.11
C LEU A 92 -11.48 1.07 0.61
N ALA A 93 -12.35 0.32 -0.03
CA ALA A 93 -12.75 0.52 -1.41
C ALA A 93 -14.28 0.65 -1.49
N PRO A 94 -14.81 1.50 -2.38
CA PRO A 94 -16.25 1.74 -2.45
C PRO A 94 -17.03 0.51 -2.97
N THR A 95 -16.38 -0.37 -3.73
CA THR A 95 -17.01 -1.58 -4.29
C THR A 95 -16.06 -2.77 -4.24
N ARG A 96 -16.61 -3.99 -4.36
CA ARG A 96 -15.82 -5.23 -4.40
C ARG A 96 -14.96 -5.31 -5.65
N GLU A 97 -15.45 -4.82 -6.77
CA GLU A 97 -14.75 -4.78 -8.06
C GLU A 97 -13.48 -3.92 -8.00
N LEU A 98 -13.41 -2.95 -7.08
CA LEU A 98 -12.22 -2.15 -6.81
C LEU A 98 -11.35 -2.76 -5.71
N ALA A 99 -11.94 -3.50 -4.78
CA ALA A 99 -11.18 -4.15 -3.71
C ALA A 99 -10.39 -5.38 -4.21
N ALA A 100 -10.97 -6.19 -5.10
CA ALA A 100 -10.32 -7.40 -5.60
C ALA A 100 -9.01 -7.13 -6.38
N PRO A 101 -8.95 -6.19 -7.36
CA PRO A 101 -7.70 -5.80 -8.00
C PRO A 101 -6.68 -5.21 -7.02
N ALA A 102 -7.15 -4.50 -5.99
CA ALA A 102 -6.26 -3.98 -4.95
C ALA A 102 -5.60 -5.13 -4.16
N ALA A 103 -6.35 -6.16 -3.78
CA ALA A 103 -5.80 -7.35 -3.13
C ALA A 103 -4.79 -8.09 -4.00
N ALA A 104 -5.08 -8.29 -5.30
CA ALA A 104 -4.16 -8.91 -6.24
C ALA A 104 -2.85 -8.11 -6.40
N ASN A 105 -2.94 -6.78 -6.45
CA ASN A 105 -1.77 -5.91 -6.47
C ASN A 105 -0.96 -6.00 -5.16
N PHE A 106 -1.64 -6.14 -4.01
CA PHE A 106 -0.95 -6.36 -2.74
C PHE A 106 -0.11 -7.64 -2.78
N ASP A 107 -0.67 -8.75 -3.25
CA ASP A 107 0.05 -10.03 -3.37
C ASP A 107 1.28 -9.89 -4.26
N ALA A 108 1.14 -9.23 -5.41
CA ALA A 108 2.24 -8.99 -6.32
C ALA A 108 3.38 -8.18 -5.67
N TYR A 109 3.04 -7.08 -4.97
CA TYR A 109 4.05 -6.22 -4.33
C TYR A 109 4.59 -6.78 -3.01
N ALA A 110 3.85 -7.65 -2.32
CA ALA A 110 4.24 -8.26 -1.06
C ALA A 110 4.95 -9.61 -1.22
N THR A 111 5.14 -10.13 -2.45
CA THR A 111 5.68 -11.47 -2.76
C THR A 111 6.94 -11.83 -1.98
N HIS A 112 7.84 -10.88 -1.78
CA HIS A 112 9.09 -11.11 -1.04
C HIS A 112 8.99 -10.76 0.45
N THR A 113 7.80 -10.45 0.96
CA THR A 113 7.54 -10.12 2.36
C THR A 113 6.77 -11.26 3.05
N LYS A 114 6.75 -11.26 4.37
CA LYS A 114 5.92 -12.18 5.15
C LYS A 114 4.58 -11.55 5.54
N LEU A 115 4.09 -10.62 4.74
CA LEU A 115 2.82 -9.96 4.96
C LEU A 115 1.69 -10.75 4.31
N SER A 116 0.56 -10.84 4.99
CA SER A 116 -0.68 -11.42 4.48
C SER A 116 -1.79 -10.38 4.54
N HIS A 117 -2.78 -10.53 3.69
CA HIS A 117 -3.98 -9.72 3.71
C HIS A 117 -5.21 -10.62 3.87
N ALA A 118 -6.29 -10.03 4.36
CA ALA A 118 -7.63 -10.61 4.31
C ALA A 118 -8.53 -9.65 3.53
N LEU A 119 -9.30 -10.17 2.58
CA LEU A 119 -10.34 -9.43 1.88
C LEU A 119 -11.69 -9.82 2.53
N PRO A 120 -12.19 -9.07 3.51
CA PRO A 120 -13.47 -9.36 4.09
C PRO A 120 -14.55 -9.09 3.06
N ASN A 121 -15.20 -10.14 2.61
CA ASN A 121 -16.44 -10.00 1.87
C ASN A 121 -17.47 -9.48 2.85
N ALA A 122 -18.01 -8.29 2.63
CA ALA A 122 -19.11 -7.76 3.41
C ALA A 122 -20.37 -8.63 3.17
N CYS A 123 -20.40 -9.80 3.80
CA CYS A 123 -21.61 -10.54 4.05
C CYS A 123 -22.22 -9.96 5.32
N THR A 124 -23.46 -9.53 5.24
CA THR A 124 -24.20 -8.88 6.32
C THR A 124 -24.39 -9.76 7.58
N THR A 125 -23.88 -10.99 7.59
CA THR A 125 -24.07 -11.97 8.67
C THR A 125 -22.79 -12.59 9.22
N CYS A 126 -21.60 -12.31 8.65
CA CYS A 126 -20.34 -12.82 9.20
C CYS A 126 -19.67 -11.76 10.05
N THR A 127 -19.52 -12.05 11.34
CA THR A 127 -18.74 -11.21 12.22
C THR A 127 -17.29 -11.13 11.70
N TYR A 128 -16.80 -9.93 11.56
CA TYR A 128 -15.43 -9.58 11.13
C TYR A 128 -14.33 -10.41 11.81
N GLN A 129 -14.63 -10.91 12.99
CA GLN A 129 -13.74 -11.72 13.82
C GLN A 129 -13.52 -13.15 13.31
N GLU A 130 -14.52 -13.77 12.65
CA GLU A 130 -14.42 -15.15 12.15
C GLU A 130 -13.57 -15.25 10.88
N GLN A 131 -13.59 -14.20 10.04
CA GLN A 131 -12.78 -14.19 8.81
C GLN A 131 -11.29 -13.93 9.09
N LEU A 132 -10.97 -13.12 10.09
CA LEU A 132 -9.59 -12.90 10.52
C LEU A 132 -8.99 -14.14 11.20
N THR A 133 -9.80 -14.94 11.91
CA THR A 133 -9.34 -16.18 12.54
C THR A 133 -9.15 -17.31 11.54
N ALA A 134 -9.97 -17.42 10.49
CA ALA A 134 -9.83 -18.43 9.46
C ALA A 134 -8.51 -18.30 8.69
N HIS A 135 -8.08 -17.08 8.35
CA HIS A 135 -6.79 -16.85 7.70
C HIS A 135 -5.57 -17.00 8.62
N ALA A 136 -5.74 -16.78 9.93
CA ALA A 136 -4.65 -16.95 10.89
C ALA A 136 -4.33 -18.43 11.21
N LEU A 137 -5.21 -19.37 10.84
CA LEU A 137 -5.07 -20.81 11.12
C LEU A 137 -4.44 -21.59 9.95
N HIS A 138 -4.22 -20.98 8.80
CA HIS A 138 -3.64 -21.60 7.59
C HIS A 138 -2.29 -20.99 7.20
N GLY A 139 -1.51 -20.56 8.15
CA GLY A 139 -0.09 -20.26 7.92
C GLY A 139 0.74 -21.56 8.01
N PRO A 140 1.78 -21.74 7.17
CA PRO A 140 2.66 -22.89 7.21
C PRO A 140 3.39 -23.03 8.53
#